data_2d0162c5485f606e65fedce1cb65231a
#
_entry.id   2d0162c5485f606e65fedce1cb65231a
#
_cell.length_a   1.000
_cell.length_b   1.000
_cell.length_c   1.000
_cell.angle_alpha   90.00
_cell.angle_beta   90.00
_cell.angle_gamma   90.00
#
_symmetry.space_group_name_H-M   'P 1'
#
loop_
_entity.id
_entity.type
_entity.pdbx_description
1 polymer ?
#
loop_
_entity_poly.entity_id
_entity_poly.type
_entity_poly.pdbx_seq_one_letter_code
_entity_poly.pdbx_strand_id
1 'polypeptide(L)'
;MITGGEPITPEQKKSFVRTFGCDIIDFYGCTEGLLLGAGSSWYEGIYLFDDMNYCETDVQGRLIFTQLHNKAFPLIRYRLSDIMEGFCRVGESRASRAGTAGAGNNKTGCTDVLPFTHIDRVAGREEDLLWFKNSEGNPDFLHPLQIDELDAPGLIKLQFVKTGEDSFNVDCLVKCGSETSVKTEMKAEVRKILNDKAMENVRFDIRCVDELYRDSRTGKIPVTVSRDG
;
A
#
# COMPACT_ATOMS: atom_id res chain seq x y z
N MET A 1 15.14 -13.96 -8.99
CA MET A 1 15.52 -12.69 -8.32
C MET A 1 14.78 -12.63 -6.99
N ILE A 2 15.40 -12.09 -5.95
CA ILE A 2 14.79 -11.90 -4.63
C ILE A 2 14.60 -10.39 -4.42
N THR A 3 13.42 -10.00 -3.96
CA THR A 3 13.06 -8.63 -3.57
C THR A 3 12.54 -8.61 -2.15
N GLY A 4 12.48 -7.44 -1.53
CA GLY A 4 11.91 -7.26 -0.20
C GLY A 4 12.23 -5.88 0.36
N GLY A 5 11.55 -5.51 1.46
CA GLY A 5 11.72 -4.23 2.15
C GLY A 5 10.80 -3.12 1.68
N GLU A 6 10.30 -3.18 0.45
CA GLU A 6 9.25 -2.29 -0.07
C GLU A 6 8.28 -3.10 -0.92
N PRO A 7 6.98 -2.79 -0.92
CA PRO A 7 6.01 -3.47 -1.77
C PRO A 7 6.35 -3.26 -3.24
N ILE A 8 6.18 -4.29 -4.07
CA ILE A 8 6.28 -4.19 -5.53
C ILE A 8 4.91 -4.40 -6.16
N THR A 9 4.57 -3.55 -7.13
CA THR A 9 3.30 -3.69 -7.85
C THR A 9 3.31 -4.88 -8.81
N PRO A 10 2.15 -5.43 -9.19
CA PRO A 10 2.07 -6.48 -10.21
C PRO A 10 2.73 -6.08 -11.53
N GLU A 11 2.64 -4.81 -11.94
CA GLU A 11 3.24 -4.25 -13.15
C GLU A 11 4.76 -4.23 -13.05
N GLN A 12 5.30 -3.77 -11.92
CA GLN A 12 6.73 -3.80 -11.63
C GLN A 12 7.25 -5.25 -11.65
N LYS A 13 6.53 -6.18 -11.00
CA LYS A 13 6.88 -7.60 -11.00
C LYS A 13 6.95 -8.17 -12.43
N LYS A 14 5.94 -7.91 -13.26
CA LYS A 14 5.92 -8.30 -14.68
C LYS A 14 7.08 -7.67 -15.47
N SER A 15 7.37 -6.39 -15.20
CA SER A 15 8.48 -5.69 -15.85
C SER A 15 9.82 -6.31 -15.50
N PHE A 16 10.04 -6.64 -14.22
CA PHE A 16 11.28 -7.27 -13.78
C PHE A 16 11.47 -8.68 -14.38
N VAL A 17 10.40 -9.51 -14.36
CA VAL A 17 10.45 -10.84 -15.01
C VAL A 17 10.82 -10.70 -16.48
N ARG A 18 10.20 -9.76 -17.20
CA ARG A 18 10.49 -9.54 -18.62
C ARG A 18 11.90 -9.03 -18.87
N THR A 19 12.40 -8.13 -18.01
CA THR A 19 13.71 -7.49 -18.18
C THR A 19 14.85 -8.44 -17.84
N PHE A 20 14.72 -9.19 -16.75
CA PHE A 20 15.78 -10.05 -16.23
C PHE A 20 15.65 -11.52 -16.64
N GLY A 21 14.52 -11.92 -17.24
CA GLY A 21 14.28 -13.30 -17.70
C GLY A 21 14.30 -14.32 -16.56
N CYS A 22 13.96 -13.93 -15.32
CA CYS A 22 14.00 -14.81 -14.16
C CYS A 22 12.76 -14.63 -13.29
N ASP A 23 12.40 -15.69 -12.55
CA ASP A 23 11.34 -15.62 -11.57
C ASP A 23 11.69 -14.70 -10.39
N ILE A 24 10.66 -14.16 -9.75
CA ILE A 24 10.77 -13.28 -8.60
C ILE A 24 10.18 -13.98 -7.38
N ILE A 25 10.89 -13.87 -6.27
CA ILE A 25 10.36 -14.13 -4.93
C ILE A 25 10.45 -12.81 -4.17
N ASP A 26 9.30 -12.36 -3.68
CA ASP A 26 9.16 -11.10 -2.95
C ASP A 26 8.89 -11.40 -1.48
N PHE A 27 9.88 -11.14 -0.62
CA PHE A 27 9.78 -11.41 0.79
C PHE A 27 9.12 -10.25 1.54
N TYR A 28 8.08 -10.60 2.29
CA TYR A 28 7.47 -9.74 3.28
C TYR A 28 7.99 -10.08 4.67
N GLY A 29 8.39 -9.04 5.43
CA GLY A 29 8.90 -9.21 6.78
C GLY A 29 9.15 -7.89 7.50
N CYS A 30 9.48 -7.99 8.77
CA CYS A 30 9.85 -6.87 9.63
C CYS A 30 11.04 -7.23 10.50
N THR A 31 11.67 -6.23 11.13
CA THR A 31 12.83 -6.46 12.00
C THR A 31 12.51 -7.39 13.16
N GLU A 32 11.31 -7.27 13.74
CA GLU A 32 10.87 -8.01 14.93
C GLU A 32 10.49 -9.46 14.61
N GLY A 33 9.87 -9.69 13.44
CA GLY A 33 9.35 -11.00 13.03
C GLY A 33 10.22 -11.71 11.99
N LEU A 34 11.25 -11.03 11.47
CA LEU A 34 12.05 -11.49 10.33
C LEU A 34 11.16 -11.72 9.10
N LEU A 35 11.13 -12.92 8.56
CA LEU A 35 10.31 -13.28 7.40
C LEU A 35 8.91 -13.69 7.88
N LEU A 36 7.89 -12.97 7.41
CA LEU A 36 6.48 -13.24 7.72
C LEU A 36 5.76 -13.91 6.56
N GLY A 37 6.23 -13.73 5.32
CA GLY A 37 5.60 -14.31 4.15
C GLY A 37 6.41 -14.10 2.87
N ALA A 38 5.91 -14.64 1.77
CA ALA A 38 6.49 -14.43 0.46
C ALA A 38 5.42 -14.38 -0.65
N GLY A 39 5.65 -13.48 -1.61
CA GLY A 39 5.00 -13.45 -2.91
C GLY A 39 5.90 -14.05 -3.99
N SER A 40 5.33 -14.37 -5.16
CA SER A 40 6.09 -14.91 -6.28
C SER A 40 5.55 -14.39 -7.62
N SER A 41 6.32 -14.57 -8.69
CA SER A 41 5.82 -14.42 -10.06
C SER A 41 4.87 -15.53 -10.50
N TRP A 42 4.74 -16.62 -9.73
CA TRP A 42 3.91 -17.78 -10.06
C TRP A 42 2.47 -17.69 -9.55
N TYR A 43 2.20 -16.79 -8.59
CA TYR A 43 0.87 -16.57 -8.01
C TYR A 43 0.67 -15.11 -7.63
N GLU A 44 -0.58 -14.72 -7.44
CA GLU A 44 -0.92 -13.38 -6.98
C GLU A 44 -0.88 -13.32 -5.44
N GLY A 45 -0.55 -12.13 -4.92
CA GLY A 45 -0.51 -11.88 -3.48
C GLY A 45 0.73 -12.44 -2.78
N ILE A 46 0.58 -12.62 -1.48
CA ILE A 46 1.61 -13.09 -0.55
C ILE A 46 1.02 -14.20 0.32
N TYR A 47 1.73 -15.29 0.47
CA TYR A 47 1.42 -16.33 1.45
C TYR A 47 2.23 -16.10 2.71
N LEU A 48 1.56 -16.09 3.86
CA LEU A 48 2.18 -15.93 5.17
C LEU A 48 2.69 -17.28 5.67
N PHE A 49 3.82 -17.28 6.37
CA PHE A 49 4.46 -18.49 6.89
C PHE A 49 3.79 -18.92 8.21
N ASP A 50 2.61 -19.57 8.11
CA ASP A 50 1.78 -20.01 9.24
C ASP A 50 2.47 -21.08 10.12
N ASP A 51 3.47 -21.76 9.58
CA ASP A 51 4.33 -22.69 10.30
C ASP A 51 5.36 -21.99 11.22
N MET A 52 5.64 -20.72 10.96
CA MET A 52 6.57 -19.90 11.76
C MET A 52 5.84 -18.87 12.62
N ASN A 53 4.75 -18.32 12.13
CA ASN A 53 4.03 -17.21 12.75
C ASN A 53 2.51 -17.43 12.67
N TYR A 54 1.82 -17.28 13.77
CA TYR A 54 0.36 -17.20 13.74
C TYR A 54 -0.04 -15.76 13.46
N CYS A 55 -0.66 -15.53 12.31
CA CYS A 55 -1.03 -14.20 11.82
C CYS A 55 -2.53 -13.94 11.96
N GLU A 56 -2.88 -12.73 12.35
CA GLU A 56 -4.24 -12.21 12.50
C GLU A 56 -4.29 -10.78 11.94
N THR A 57 -5.49 -10.26 11.69
CA THR A 57 -5.70 -8.83 11.46
C THR A 57 -6.68 -8.25 12.47
N ASP A 58 -6.49 -6.99 12.83
CA ASP A 58 -7.49 -6.25 13.59
C ASP A 58 -8.59 -5.71 12.67
N VAL A 59 -9.53 -4.97 13.26
CA VAL A 59 -10.69 -4.40 12.54
C VAL A 59 -10.31 -3.35 11.49
N GLN A 60 -9.10 -2.79 11.59
CA GLN A 60 -8.53 -1.87 10.61
C GLN A 60 -7.67 -2.59 9.54
N GLY A 61 -7.53 -3.91 9.64
CA GLY A 61 -6.69 -4.69 8.74
C GLY A 61 -5.20 -4.70 9.09
N ARG A 62 -4.79 -4.16 10.26
CA ARG A 62 -3.37 -4.17 10.67
C ARG A 62 -2.94 -5.57 11.07
N LEU A 63 -1.74 -5.95 10.62
CA LEU A 63 -1.21 -7.27 10.93
C LEU A 63 -0.86 -7.41 12.41
N ILE A 64 -1.33 -8.49 12.99
CA ILE A 64 -0.94 -8.95 14.33
C ILE A 64 -0.33 -10.33 14.16
N PHE A 65 0.87 -10.56 14.71
CA PHE A 65 1.50 -11.86 14.61
C PHE A 65 2.00 -12.37 15.97
N THR A 66 2.05 -13.70 16.10
CA THR A 66 2.62 -14.42 17.24
C THR A 66 3.69 -15.35 16.69
N GLN A 67 4.92 -15.20 17.16
CA GLN A 67 6.02 -16.09 16.79
C GLN A 67 5.86 -17.45 17.49
N LEU A 68 5.91 -18.55 16.73
CA LEU A 68 5.69 -19.89 17.25
C LEU A 68 6.97 -20.53 17.81
N HIS A 69 8.14 -20.12 17.35
CA HIS A 69 9.40 -20.79 17.65
C HIS A 69 10.45 -19.92 18.35
N ASN A 70 10.28 -18.61 18.42
CA ASN A 70 11.25 -17.71 19.05
C ASN A 70 11.09 -17.73 20.57
N LYS A 71 11.94 -18.51 21.24
CA LYS A 71 11.94 -18.66 22.71
C LYS A 71 12.78 -17.59 23.41
N ALA A 72 13.71 -16.95 22.72
CA ALA A 72 14.60 -15.95 23.30
C ALA A 72 13.91 -14.60 23.46
N PHE A 73 13.07 -14.23 22.51
CA PHE A 73 12.26 -13.00 22.53
C PHE A 73 10.87 -13.30 21.95
N PRO A 74 9.98 -13.95 22.72
CA PRO A 74 8.67 -14.35 22.23
C PRO A 74 7.77 -13.14 22.04
N LEU A 75 7.36 -12.88 20.81
CA LEU A 75 6.35 -11.89 20.48
C LEU A 75 4.99 -12.61 20.41
N ILE A 76 4.07 -12.19 21.27
CA ILE A 76 2.70 -12.71 21.34
C ILE A 76 1.74 -11.58 20.99
N ARG A 77 0.95 -11.77 19.91
CA ARG A 77 0.00 -10.79 19.40
C ARG A 77 0.64 -9.39 19.19
N TYR A 78 1.84 -9.40 18.64
CA TYR A 78 2.55 -8.16 18.32
C TYR A 78 1.91 -7.52 17.10
N ARG A 79 1.46 -6.28 17.25
CA ARG A 79 0.79 -5.52 16.19
C ARG A 79 1.81 -4.69 15.41
N LEU A 80 1.82 -4.88 14.10
CA LEU A 80 2.50 -3.99 13.16
C LEU A 80 1.58 -2.83 12.73
N SER A 81 2.18 -1.78 12.18
CA SER A 81 1.44 -0.71 11.50
C SER A 81 1.08 -1.07 10.04
N ASP A 82 1.59 -2.20 9.53
CA ASP A 82 1.31 -2.66 8.19
C ASP A 82 -0.15 -3.10 8.04
N ILE A 83 -0.85 -2.58 7.03
CA ILE A 83 -2.24 -2.91 6.73
C ILE A 83 -2.29 -3.95 5.63
N MET A 84 -3.07 -5.01 5.86
CA MET A 84 -3.26 -6.14 4.96
C MET A 84 -4.58 -6.02 4.22
N GLU A 85 -4.55 -6.13 2.92
CA GLU A 85 -5.77 -6.29 2.10
C GLU A 85 -5.96 -7.74 1.69
N GLY A 86 -7.22 -8.19 1.66
CA GLY A 86 -7.58 -9.55 1.22
C GLY A 86 -7.08 -10.66 2.12
N PHE A 87 -6.90 -10.40 3.43
CA PHE A 87 -6.47 -11.42 4.39
C PHE A 87 -7.48 -12.60 4.41
N CYS A 88 -7.01 -13.79 4.09
CA CYS A 88 -7.80 -15.01 3.97
C CYS A 88 -7.04 -16.19 4.58
N ARG A 89 -7.63 -16.83 5.60
CA ARG A 89 -7.05 -18.03 6.20
C ARG A 89 -7.30 -19.27 5.36
N VAL A 90 -6.46 -20.27 5.54
CA VAL A 90 -6.65 -21.59 4.95
C VAL A 90 -8.03 -22.13 5.32
N GLY A 91 -8.81 -22.56 4.30
CA GLY A 91 -10.15 -23.09 4.48
C GLY A 91 -11.27 -22.06 4.61
N GLU A 92 -10.99 -20.76 4.62
CA GLU A 92 -11.98 -19.70 4.55
C GLU A 92 -12.29 -19.35 3.09
N SER A 93 -13.56 -19.37 2.69
CA SER A 93 -13.94 -18.86 1.38
C SER A 93 -14.06 -17.34 1.39
N ARG A 94 -13.54 -16.67 0.39
CA ARG A 94 -13.65 -15.21 0.19
C ARG A 94 -15.09 -14.68 0.17
N ALA A 95 -16.06 -15.54 -0.09
CA ALA A 95 -17.48 -15.19 -0.17
C ALA A 95 -18.10 -14.79 1.19
N SER A 96 -17.49 -15.14 2.31
CA SER A 96 -18.03 -14.87 3.66
C SER A 96 -17.65 -13.50 4.24
N ARG A 97 -16.91 -12.65 3.51
CA ARG A 97 -16.38 -11.37 4.03
C ARG A 97 -16.90 -10.10 3.33
N ALA A 98 -18.06 -10.13 2.72
CA ALA A 98 -18.72 -8.91 2.20
C ALA A 98 -19.25 -8.02 3.34
N GLY A 99 -18.37 -7.54 4.23
CA GLY A 99 -18.79 -6.75 5.40
C GLY A 99 -17.75 -5.82 6.02
N THR A 100 -16.49 -5.80 5.55
CA THR A 100 -15.48 -4.89 6.10
C THR A 100 -14.67 -4.23 4.99
N ALA A 101 -14.87 -2.93 4.88
CA ALA A 101 -14.08 -1.88 4.21
C ALA A 101 -13.19 -2.28 3.02
N GLY A 102 -13.57 -1.83 1.82
CA GLY A 102 -12.71 -1.79 0.64
C GLY A 102 -13.03 -2.86 -0.41
N ALA A 103 -14.24 -2.84 -0.98
CA ALA A 103 -14.59 -3.65 -2.14
C ALA A 103 -13.91 -3.13 -3.40
N GLY A 104 -12.64 -3.44 -3.59
CA GLY A 104 -12.04 -3.48 -4.91
C GLY A 104 -12.62 -4.66 -5.69
N ASN A 105 -13.27 -4.37 -6.81
CA ASN A 105 -13.81 -5.36 -7.75
C ASN A 105 -12.69 -6.19 -8.40
N ASN A 106 -12.17 -7.22 -7.74
CA ASN A 106 -11.38 -8.24 -8.39
C ASN A 106 -11.99 -9.62 -8.19
N LYS A 107 -12.61 -10.09 -9.27
CA LYS A 107 -13.12 -11.45 -9.46
C LYS A 107 -11.95 -12.41 -9.72
N THR A 108 -11.20 -12.77 -8.70
CA THR A 108 -10.37 -13.96 -8.75
C THR A 108 -10.61 -14.74 -7.47
N GLY A 109 -11.22 -15.90 -7.63
CA GLY A 109 -11.41 -16.84 -6.53
C GLY A 109 -10.04 -17.15 -5.92
N CYS A 110 -9.95 -17.22 -4.60
CA CYS A 110 -8.82 -17.80 -3.90
C CYS A 110 -8.67 -19.23 -4.41
N THR A 111 -7.84 -19.43 -5.42
CA THR A 111 -7.34 -20.77 -5.73
C THR A 111 -6.22 -20.96 -4.71
N ASP A 112 -6.47 -21.79 -3.69
CA ASP A 112 -5.47 -22.19 -2.71
C ASP A 112 -4.31 -22.90 -3.43
N VAL A 113 -3.37 -22.10 -3.96
CA VAL A 113 -2.16 -22.62 -4.60
C VAL A 113 -1.25 -23.21 -3.54
N LEU A 114 -1.22 -22.60 -2.36
CA LEU A 114 -0.45 -23.05 -1.20
C LEU A 114 -1.35 -23.13 0.05
N PRO A 115 -1.08 -24.09 0.95
CA PRO A 115 -1.87 -24.30 2.18
C PRO A 115 -1.45 -23.34 3.31
N PHE A 116 -1.40 -22.03 3.03
CA PHE A 116 -1.02 -20.97 3.95
C PHE A 116 -2.03 -19.82 3.90
N THR A 117 -2.09 -19.03 4.96
CA THR A 117 -2.84 -17.78 4.99
C THR A 117 -2.36 -16.86 3.86
N HIS A 118 -3.29 -16.33 3.11
CA HIS A 118 -3.04 -15.47 1.95
C HIS A 118 -3.46 -14.04 2.21
N ILE A 119 -2.71 -13.08 1.68
CA ILE A 119 -3.09 -11.68 1.57
C ILE A 119 -2.96 -11.23 0.11
N ASP A 120 -3.84 -10.36 -0.35
CA ASP A 120 -3.75 -9.82 -1.71
C ASP A 120 -2.54 -8.91 -1.84
N ARG A 121 -2.33 -8.06 -0.84
CA ARG A 121 -1.15 -7.16 -0.76
C ARG A 121 -0.98 -6.57 0.64
N VAL A 122 0.21 -6.08 0.89
CA VAL A 122 0.48 -5.12 1.96
C VAL A 122 0.11 -3.74 1.45
N ALA A 123 -0.90 -3.15 2.06
CA ALA A 123 -1.41 -1.86 1.68
C ALA A 123 -0.46 -0.69 2.01
N GLY A 124 0.47 -0.88 2.90
CA GLY A 124 1.40 0.12 3.42
C GLY A 124 1.26 0.24 4.93
N ARG A 125 1.91 1.23 5.50
CA ARG A 125 1.86 1.48 6.94
C ARG A 125 0.77 2.47 7.30
N GLU A 126 0.19 2.30 8.48
CA GLU A 126 -0.85 3.19 9.00
C GLU A 126 -0.41 4.67 9.00
N GLU A 127 0.84 4.94 9.35
CA GLU A 127 1.43 6.28 9.36
C GLU A 127 1.62 6.90 7.96
N ASP A 128 1.64 6.08 6.91
CA ASP A 128 1.79 6.53 5.53
C ASP A 128 0.42 6.80 4.86
N LEU A 129 -0.69 6.47 5.52
CA LEU A 129 -2.04 6.70 4.99
C LEU A 129 -2.50 8.13 5.24
N LEU A 130 -3.07 8.76 4.22
CA LEU A 130 -3.73 10.05 4.38
C LEU A 130 -5.22 9.83 4.66
N TRP A 131 -5.58 9.92 5.94
CA TRP A 131 -6.95 9.75 6.41
C TRP A 131 -7.80 10.99 6.18
N PHE A 132 -9.00 10.78 5.63
CA PHE A 132 -10.04 11.78 5.45
C PHE A 132 -11.41 11.22 5.86
N LYS A 133 -12.42 12.07 5.93
CA LYS A 133 -13.81 11.63 5.97
C LYS A 133 -14.37 11.68 4.54
N ASN A 134 -15.05 10.63 4.11
CA ASN A 134 -15.73 10.63 2.84
C ASN A 134 -17.01 11.47 2.88
N SER A 135 -17.74 11.58 1.78
CA SER A 135 -18.97 12.37 1.67
C SER A 135 -20.11 11.87 2.57
N GLU A 136 -20.04 10.62 3.02
CA GLU A 136 -20.98 10.01 3.98
C GLU A 136 -20.56 10.23 5.44
N GLY A 137 -19.39 10.86 5.69
CA GLY A 137 -18.82 11.10 7.01
C GLY A 137 -18.05 9.91 7.60
N ASN A 138 -17.89 8.83 6.85
CA ASN A 138 -17.12 7.67 7.27
C ASN A 138 -15.60 7.92 7.05
N PRO A 139 -14.72 7.43 7.96
CA PRO A 139 -13.30 7.52 7.75
C PRO A 139 -12.87 6.60 6.58
N ASP A 140 -12.08 7.16 5.68
CA ASP A 140 -11.43 6.45 4.58
C ASP A 140 -10.05 7.09 4.33
N PHE A 141 -9.20 6.49 3.51
CA PHE A 141 -7.83 6.94 3.32
C PHE A 141 -7.37 6.89 1.86
N LEU A 142 -6.41 7.75 1.54
CA LEU A 142 -5.62 7.63 0.31
C LEU A 142 -4.39 6.77 0.59
N HIS A 143 -4.19 5.81 -0.28
CA HIS A 143 -3.20 4.77 -0.13
C HIS A 143 -1.89 5.15 -0.85
N PRO A 144 -0.69 4.99 -0.23
CA PRO A 144 0.57 5.28 -0.89
C PRO A 144 0.76 4.57 -2.23
N LEU A 145 0.34 3.31 -2.36
CA LEU A 145 0.45 2.58 -3.62
C LEU A 145 -0.44 3.15 -4.73
N GLN A 146 -1.67 3.60 -4.41
CA GLN A 146 -2.53 4.26 -5.39
C GLN A 146 -1.91 5.57 -5.89
N ILE A 147 -1.16 6.23 -5.00
CA ILE A 147 -0.44 7.47 -5.29
C ILE A 147 0.81 7.16 -6.13
N ASP A 148 1.54 6.12 -5.81
CA ASP A 148 2.79 5.73 -6.50
C ASP A 148 2.53 5.17 -7.92
N GLU A 149 1.30 4.73 -8.19
CA GLU A 149 0.83 4.33 -9.52
C GLU A 149 0.49 5.52 -10.44
N LEU A 150 0.39 6.74 -9.88
CA LEU A 150 0.10 7.94 -10.66
C LEU A 150 1.30 8.34 -11.50
N ASP A 151 1.10 8.47 -12.79
CA ASP A 151 2.12 8.90 -13.75
C ASP A 151 1.57 9.95 -14.73
N ALA A 152 2.46 10.81 -15.21
CA ALA A 152 2.16 11.76 -16.26
C ALA A 152 3.43 12.06 -17.06
N PRO A 153 3.34 12.31 -18.38
CA PRO A 153 4.48 12.69 -19.20
C PRO A 153 5.19 13.93 -18.66
N GLY A 154 6.43 13.75 -18.21
CA GLY A 154 7.23 14.82 -17.62
C GLY A 154 7.20 14.87 -16.09
N LEU A 155 6.40 14.07 -15.42
CA LEU A 155 6.49 13.86 -13.97
C LEU A 155 7.81 13.12 -13.66
N ILE A 156 8.53 13.60 -12.64
CA ILE A 156 9.75 12.95 -12.14
C ILE A 156 9.42 12.21 -10.85
N LYS A 157 8.73 12.90 -9.93
CA LYS A 157 8.30 12.35 -8.65
C LYS A 157 7.15 13.18 -8.09
N LEU A 158 6.34 12.57 -7.25
CA LEU A 158 5.25 13.27 -6.56
C LEU A 158 5.24 12.97 -5.07
N GLN A 159 4.52 13.82 -4.32
CA GLN A 159 4.33 13.67 -2.88
C GLN A 159 2.98 14.28 -2.50
N PHE A 160 2.21 13.54 -1.72
CA PHE A 160 0.94 14.02 -1.18
C PHE A 160 1.16 14.60 0.21
N VAL A 161 0.77 15.85 0.39
CA VAL A 161 0.97 16.59 1.65
C VAL A 161 -0.38 16.98 2.23
N LYS A 162 -0.77 16.34 3.33
CA LYS A 162 -2.00 16.71 4.06
C LYS A 162 -1.88 18.13 4.60
N THR A 163 -2.88 18.96 4.34
CA THR A 163 -2.89 20.40 4.72
C THR A 163 -4.02 20.74 5.67
N GLY A 164 -4.94 19.83 5.89
CA GLY A 164 -6.08 20.01 6.80
C GLY A 164 -6.89 18.74 6.93
N GLU A 165 -7.99 18.79 7.68
CA GLU A 165 -8.87 17.63 7.91
C GLU A 165 -9.49 17.10 6.61
N ASP A 166 -9.79 18.00 5.64
CA ASP A 166 -10.45 17.71 4.38
C ASP A 166 -9.65 18.20 3.16
N SER A 167 -8.33 18.37 3.30
CA SER A 167 -7.52 18.94 2.23
C SER A 167 -6.08 18.42 2.19
N PHE A 168 -5.53 18.37 0.96
CA PHE A 168 -4.14 18.03 0.73
C PHE A 168 -3.60 18.73 -0.52
N ASN A 169 -2.27 18.77 -0.67
CA ASN A 169 -1.59 19.17 -1.88
C ASN A 169 -0.89 17.96 -2.51
N VAL A 170 -0.81 17.98 -3.84
CA VAL A 170 0.04 17.08 -4.61
C VAL A 170 1.23 17.88 -5.11
N ASP A 171 2.36 17.71 -4.46
CA ASP A 171 3.60 18.35 -4.85
C ASP A 171 4.31 17.50 -5.91
N CYS A 172 4.49 18.05 -7.10
CA CYS A 172 5.05 17.36 -8.26
C CYS A 172 6.42 17.97 -8.61
N LEU A 173 7.45 17.14 -8.62
CA LEU A 173 8.73 17.46 -9.24
C LEU A 173 8.61 17.11 -10.71
N VAL A 174 8.81 18.07 -11.60
CA VAL A 174 8.53 17.92 -13.02
C VAL A 174 9.72 18.31 -13.90
N LYS A 175 9.78 17.78 -15.11
CA LYS A 175 10.72 18.24 -16.13
C LYS A 175 10.34 19.64 -16.58
N CYS A 176 11.33 20.48 -16.85
CA CYS A 176 11.11 21.84 -17.36
C CYS A 176 10.21 21.85 -18.61
N GLY A 177 9.17 22.69 -18.59
CA GLY A 177 8.20 22.82 -19.68
C GLY A 177 7.04 21.82 -19.64
N SER A 178 6.98 20.92 -18.63
CA SER A 178 5.89 19.93 -18.49
C SER A 178 4.84 20.31 -17.45
N GLU A 179 4.94 21.48 -16.82
CA GLU A 179 4.16 21.86 -15.65
C GLU A 179 2.65 21.86 -15.93
N THR A 180 2.24 22.41 -17.08
CA THR A 180 0.80 22.49 -17.44
C THR A 180 0.22 21.11 -17.75
N SER A 181 0.94 20.27 -18.49
CA SER A 181 0.51 18.93 -18.84
C SER A 181 0.36 18.07 -17.57
N VAL A 182 1.40 18.03 -16.73
CA VAL A 182 1.40 17.28 -15.47
C VAL A 182 0.27 17.73 -14.56
N LYS A 183 0.06 19.05 -14.38
CA LYS A 183 -1.05 19.56 -13.58
C LYS A 183 -2.41 19.07 -14.07
N THR A 184 -2.62 19.10 -15.38
CA THR A 184 -3.90 18.70 -15.98
C THR A 184 -4.16 17.22 -15.79
N GLU A 185 -3.19 16.37 -16.07
CA GLU A 185 -3.30 14.93 -15.94
C GLU A 185 -3.43 14.49 -14.47
N MET A 186 -2.55 14.98 -13.59
CA MET A 186 -2.63 14.70 -12.17
C MET A 186 -3.97 15.11 -11.55
N LYS A 187 -4.52 16.26 -11.97
CA LYS A 187 -5.83 16.70 -11.49
C LYS A 187 -6.95 15.74 -11.90
N ALA A 188 -6.89 15.18 -13.10
CA ALA A 188 -7.86 14.20 -13.58
C ALA A 188 -7.74 12.86 -12.81
N GLU A 189 -6.54 12.34 -12.69
CA GLU A 189 -6.30 11.07 -12.01
C GLU A 189 -6.63 11.12 -10.51
N VAL A 190 -6.19 12.18 -9.80
CA VAL A 190 -6.53 12.36 -8.38
C VAL A 190 -8.04 12.52 -8.19
N ARG A 191 -8.72 13.25 -9.08
CA ARG A 191 -10.19 13.37 -9.03
C ARG A 191 -10.87 12.02 -9.19
N LYS A 192 -10.38 11.17 -10.08
CA LYS A 192 -10.89 9.82 -10.27
C LYS A 192 -10.74 8.97 -9.00
N ILE A 193 -9.57 8.97 -8.37
CA ILE A 193 -9.33 8.26 -7.10
C ILE A 193 -10.32 8.73 -6.02
N LEU A 194 -10.51 10.05 -5.88
CA LEU A 194 -11.44 10.60 -4.89
C LEU A 194 -12.89 10.20 -5.17
N ASN A 195 -13.31 10.21 -6.43
CA ASN A 195 -14.67 9.79 -6.81
C ASN A 195 -14.91 8.29 -6.54
N ASP A 196 -13.93 7.44 -6.85
CA ASP A 196 -14.00 6.00 -6.60
C ASP A 196 -14.15 5.64 -5.10
N LYS A 197 -13.76 6.58 -4.22
CA LYS A 197 -13.83 6.45 -2.76
C LYS A 197 -14.95 7.29 -2.11
N ALA A 198 -15.83 7.90 -2.90
CA ALA A 198 -16.84 8.85 -2.41
C ALA A 198 -16.24 9.99 -1.55
N MET A 199 -15.07 10.48 -1.96
CA MET A 199 -14.31 11.55 -1.30
C MET A 199 -14.36 12.88 -2.08
N GLU A 200 -15.45 13.17 -2.79
CA GLU A 200 -15.62 14.40 -3.58
C GLU A 200 -15.56 15.66 -2.71
N ASN A 201 -15.84 15.53 -1.42
CA ASN A 201 -15.75 16.57 -0.40
C ASN A 201 -14.30 16.95 -0.05
N VAL A 202 -13.32 16.08 -0.37
CA VAL A 202 -11.91 16.34 -0.08
C VAL A 202 -11.32 17.26 -1.15
N ARG A 203 -10.73 18.36 -0.69
CA ARG A 203 -10.13 19.38 -1.55
C ARG A 203 -8.66 19.10 -1.79
N PHE A 204 -8.19 19.37 -3.00
CA PHE A 204 -6.78 19.23 -3.32
C PHE A 204 -6.30 20.28 -4.33
N ASP A 205 -4.99 20.52 -4.30
CA ASP A 205 -4.29 21.35 -5.28
C ASP A 205 -3.04 20.64 -5.81
N ILE A 206 -2.74 20.83 -7.11
CA ILE A 206 -1.55 20.28 -7.77
C ILE A 206 -0.50 21.39 -7.87
N ARG A 207 0.63 21.20 -7.24
CA ARG A 207 1.73 22.17 -7.20
C ARG A 207 2.96 21.59 -7.88
N CYS A 208 3.56 22.34 -8.83
CA CYS A 208 4.89 22.03 -9.32
C CYS A 208 5.90 22.70 -8.37
N VAL A 209 6.83 21.92 -7.88
CA VAL A 209 7.83 22.36 -6.90
C VAL A 209 9.24 22.01 -7.39
N ASP A 210 10.21 22.78 -6.95
CA ASP A 210 11.63 22.54 -7.27
C ASP A 210 12.23 21.44 -6.40
N GLU A 211 11.65 21.20 -5.22
CA GLU A 211 12.10 20.20 -4.26
C GLU A 211 10.92 19.61 -3.49
N LEU A 212 10.98 18.29 -3.21
CA LEU A 212 10.04 17.57 -2.37
C LEU A 212 10.54 17.49 -0.94
N TYR A 213 9.61 17.42 0.01
CA TYR A 213 9.95 17.23 1.41
C TYR A 213 10.73 15.92 1.58
N ARG A 214 11.84 16.03 2.32
CA ARG A 214 12.70 14.92 2.70
C ARG A 214 12.68 14.76 4.22
N ASP A 215 12.39 13.55 4.66
CA ASP A 215 12.47 13.22 6.08
C ASP A 215 13.90 13.43 6.59
N SER A 216 14.06 14.28 7.59
CA SER A 216 15.38 14.69 8.10
C SER A 216 16.13 13.55 8.80
N ARG A 217 15.43 12.56 9.34
CA ARG A 217 15.99 11.42 10.07
C ARG A 217 16.45 10.31 9.12
N THR A 218 15.65 10.01 8.12
CA THR A 218 15.90 8.88 7.20
C THR A 218 16.55 9.31 5.89
N GLY A 219 16.47 10.58 5.53
CA GLY A 219 16.89 11.13 4.24
C GLY A 219 15.96 10.72 3.07
N LYS A 220 14.90 9.95 3.32
CA LYS A 220 13.96 9.50 2.30
C LYS A 220 12.96 10.60 1.94
N ILE A 221 12.42 10.53 0.72
CA ILE A 221 11.28 11.33 0.27
C ILE A 221 10.05 10.43 0.38
N PRO A 222 9.22 10.59 1.43
CA PRO A 222 8.01 9.79 1.60
C PRO A 222 6.98 10.15 0.52
N VAL A 223 6.15 9.18 0.13
CA VAL A 223 5.05 9.40 -0.83
C VAL A 223 3.96 10.27 -0.22
N THR A 224 3.74 10.13 1.08
CA THR A 224 2.75 10.90 1.84
C THR A 224 3.41 11.65 2.99
N VAL A 225 2.91 12.82 3.31
CA VAL A 225 3.33 13.65 4.44
C VAL A 225 2.11 14.14 5.18
N SER A 226 1.99 13.77 6.45
CA SER A 226 1.01 14.37 7.36
C SER A 226 1.73 15.46 8.17
N ARG A 227 1.42 16.72 7.89
CA ARG A 227 1.85 17.84 8.73
C ARG A 227 0.76 18.05 9.77
N ASP A 228 0.76 17.22 10.80
CA ASP A 228 0.03 17.57 12.01
C ASP A 228 0.73 18.80 12.59
N GLY A 229 -0.03 19.92 12.64
CA GLY A 229 0.43 21.23 13.09
C GLY A 229 0.76 21.29 14.58
#